data_0340d10b523619e32b5d71bc2d5e8ce8
#
_entry.id   0340d10b523619e32b5d71bc2d5e8ce8
#
_cell.length_a   1.000
_cell.length_b   1.000
_cell.length_c   1.000
_cell.angle_alpha   90.00
_cell.angle_beta   90.00
_cell.angle_gamma   90.00
#
_symmetry.space_group_name_H-M   'P 1'
#
loop_
_entity.id
_entity.type
_entity.pdbx_description
1 polymer ?
#
loop_
_entity_poly.entity_id
_entity_poly.type
_entity_poly.pdbx_seq_one_letter_code
_entity_poly.pdbx_strand_id
1 'polypeptide(L)'
;YNKGLLEEYELTGILGRTKEKTEALAEKGGCRPCSTLEELLEDKPDYVAEAASVKAVQDYGMKILSGGADMILLSIGALADETFYRKISECAKENGRKIHIASGAIGGFDVLRTISLMGQAQTSFHTKKGPKSLSGTPLFEESLMTDREEKQVFHGSAKEAISILPTKVNVAIAASLASSGPENVD
;
A
#
# COMPACT_ATOMS: atom_id res chain seq x y z
N TYR A 1 6.80 16.58 -3.84
CA TYR A 1 8.19 17.10 -3.77
C TYR A 1 8.31 18.43 -4.52
N ASN A 2 8.08 18.45 -5.84
CA ASN A 2 8.27 19.66 -6.67
C ASN A 2 7.37 20.87 -6.31
N LYS A 3 6.45 20.71 -5.36
CA LYS A 3 5.60 21.81 -4.85
C LYS A 3 6.15 22.45 -3.56
N GLY A 4 7.37 22.11 -3.14
CA GLY A 4 7.95 22.58 -1.89
C GLY A 4 7.28 22.09 -0.62
N LEU A 5 6.52 20.98 -0.68
CA LEU A 5 5.84 20.43 0.49
C LEU A 5 6.74 19.52 1.34
N LEU A 6 7.91 19.15 0.82
CA LEU A 6 8.88 18.24 1.43
C LEU A 6 10.28 18.83 1.35
N GLU A 7 10.45 20.09 1.80
CA GLU A 7 11.72 20.82 1.73
C GLU A 7 12.83 20.18 2.57
N GLU A 8 12.46 19.45 3.61
CA GLU A 8 13.38 18.74 4.51
C GLU A 8 13.91 17.43 3.92
N TYR A 9 13.40 16.99 2.76
CA TYR A 9 13.72 15.71 2.15
C TYR A 9 14.37 15.92 0.78
N GLU A 10 15.38 15.13 0.48
CA GLU A 10 16.00 15.02 -0.82
C GLU A 10 15.55 13.74 -1.52
N LEU A 11 15.11 13.83 -2.78
CA LEU A 11 14.81 12.67 -3.60
C LEU A 11 16.09 12.23 -4.30
N THR A 12 16.70 11.14 -3.86
CA THR A 12 18.00 10.66 -4.34
C THR A 12 17.89 9.77 -5.57
N GLY A 13 16.86 8.93 -5.64
CA GLY A 13 16.71 8.00 -6.76
C GLY A 13 15.29 7.50 -6.98
N ILE A 14 15.03 6.99 -8.19
CA ILE A 14 13.78 6.34 -8.57
C ILE A 14 14.09 5.01 -9.26
N LEU A 15 13.42 3.96 -8.80
CA LEU A 15 13.41 2.64 -9.41
C LEU A 15 12.03 2.37 -10.01
N GLY A 16 11.97 2.00 -11.28
CA GLY A 16 10.72 1.64 -11.95
C GLY A 16 10.88 0.48 -12.91
N ARG A 17 9.76 -0.12 -13.30
CA ARG A 17 9.76 -1.29 -14.20
C ARG A 17 10.15 -0.97 -15.64
N THR A 18 9.82 0.22 -16.11
CA THR A 18 10.03 0.65 -17.50
C THR A 18 11.10 1.73 -17.52
N LYS A 19 12.22 1.48 -18.18
CA LYS A 19 13.39 2.35 -18.23
C LYS A 19 13.03 3.79 -18.62
N GLU A 20 12.34 3.97 -19.74
CA GLU A 20 12.00 5.28 -20.29
C GLU A 20 11.11 6.09 -19.32
N LYS A 21 10.18 5.41 -18.63
CA LYS A 21 9.32 6.07 -17.62
C LYS A 21 10.10 6.44 -16.36
N THR A 22 11.04 5.59 -15.98
CA THR A 22 11.90 5.84 -14.81
C THR A 22 12.80 7.04 -15.05
N GLU A 23 13.44 7.10 -16.22
CA GLU A 23 14.29 8.22 -16.64
C GLU A 23 13.49 9.53 -16.69
N ALA A 24 12.30 9.54 -17.31
CA ALA A 24 11.44 10.72 -17.38
C ALA A 24 10.95 11.20 -16.01
N LEU A 25 10.70 10.28 -15.06
CA LEU A 25 10.31 10.64 -13.70
C LEU A 25 11.50 11.13 -12.89
N ALA A 26 12.68 10.54 -13.07
CA ALA A 26 13.92 10.96 -12.42
C ALA A 26 14.33 12.37 -12.86
N GLU A 27 14.23 12.67 -14.16
CA GLU A 27 14.45 14.02 -14.68
C GLU A 27 13.52 15.05 -14.04
N LYS A 28 12.21 14.74 -13.96
CA LYS A 28 11.22 15.62 -13.28
C LYS A 28 11.49 15.78 -11.79
N GLY A 29 11.99 14.74 -11.15
CA GLY A 29 12.30 14.71 -9.72
C GLY A 29 13.64 15.37 -9.39
N GLY A 30 14.50 15.57 -10.39
CA GLY A 30 15.88 16.02 -10.20
C GLY A 30 16.75 14.98 -9.48
N CYS A 31 16.54 13.69 -9.75
CA CYS A 31 17.20 12.59 -9.07
C CYS A 31 17.71 11.51 -10.04
N ARG A 32 18.39 10.50 -9.51
CA ARG A 32 19.00 9.44 -10.30
C ARG A 32 17.96 8.37 -10.72
N PRO A 33 17.90 7.98 -12.02
CA PRO A 33 17.18 6.77 -12.40
C PRO A 33 17.99 5.53 -12.01
N CYS A 34 17.37 4.59 -11.32
CA CYS A 34 17.98 3.32 -10.91
C CYS A 34 17.38 2.16 -11.72
N SER A 35 18.22 1.21 -12.10
CA SER A 35 17.83 -0.01 -12.82
C SER A 35 17.57 -1.18 -11.88
N THR A 36 18.20 -1.19 -10.72
CA THR A 36 18.08 -2.24 -9.69
C THR A 36 17.83 -1.66 -8.31
N LEU A 37 17.35 -2.52 -7.39
CA LEU A 37 17.18 -2.13 -6.00
C LEU A 37 18.52 -1.83 -5.33
N GLU A 38 19.53 -2.61 -5.69
CA GLU A 38 20.89 -2.45 -5.18
C GLU A 38 21.42 -1.03 -5.50
N GLU A 39 21.27 -0.58 -6.74
CA GLU A 39 21.62 0.80 -7.13
C GLU A 39 20.84 1.87 -6.32
N LEU A 40 19.56 1.63 -6.06
CA LEU A 40 18.75 2.55 -5.25
C LEU A 40 19.27 2.65 -3.80
N LEU A 41 19.73 1.52 -3.24
CA LEU A 41 20.19 1.45 -1.86
C LEU A 41 21.66 1.88 -1.69
N GLU A 42 22.45 2.04 -2.76
CA GLU A 42 23.83 2.53 -2.70
C GLU A 42 23.93 3.92 -2.03
N ASP A 43 22.94 4.78 -2.27
CA ASP A 43 22.88 6.12 -1.70
C ASP A 43 22.47 6.11 -0.21
N LYS A 44 22.22 4.94 0.37
CA LYS A 44 21.78 4.75 1.76
C LYS A 44 20.62 5.66 2.15
N PRO A 45 19.51 5.62 1.41
CA PRO A 45 18.37 6.48 1.70
C PRO A 45 17.80 6.17 3.09
N ASP A 46 17.35 7.20 3.80
CA ASP A 46 16.64 7.03 5.08
C ASP A 46 15.27 6.36 4.86
N TYR A 47 14.62 6.65 3.73
CA TYR A 47 13.29 6.17 3.39
C TYR A 47 13.23 5.65 1.95
N VAL A 48 12.50 4.56 1.76
CA VAL A 48 12.07 4.09 0.44
C VAL A 48 10.55 4.12 0.37
N ALA A 49 9.99 4.99 -0.50
CA ALA A 49 8.55 5.06 -0.75
C ALA A 49 8.17 4.06 -1.85
N GLU A 50 7.39 3.06 -1.49
CA GLU A 50 6.88 2.05 -2.43
C GLU A 50 5.50 2.48 -2.95
N ALA A 51 5.39 2.65 -4.26
CA ALA A 51 4.14 2.98 -4.97
C ALA A 51 3.99 2.14 -6.25
N ALA A 52 4.46 0.91 -6.24
CA ALA A 52 4.52 0.06 -7.43
C ALA A 52 3.45 -1.05 -7.44
N SER A 53 3.54 -2.04 -6.53
CA SER A 53 2.59 -3.15 -6.45
C SER A 53 2.79 -4.00 -5.20
N VAL A 54 1.77 -4.80 -4.84
CA VAL A 54 1.85 -5.85 -3.81
C VAL A 54 3.05 -6.77 -4.05
N LYS A 55 3.27 -7.17 -5.31
CA LYS A 55 4.41 -8.02 -5.67
C LYS A 55 5.75 -7.33 -5.42
N ALA A 56 5.89 -6.04 -5.72
CA ALA A 56 7.12 -5.30 -5.45
C ALA A 56 7.44 -5.25 -3.95
N VAL A 57 6.41 -5.08 -3.11
CA VAL A 57 6.57 -5.16 -1.64
C VAL A 57 7.10 -6.53 -1.21
N GLN A 58 6.52 -7.61 -1.75
CA GLN A 58 6.93 -8.98 -1.43
C GLN A 58 8.35 -9.29 -1.90
N ASP A 59 8.74 -8.83 -3.09
CA ASP A 59 10.05 -9.09 -3.69
C ASP A 59 11.16 -8.24 -3.04
N TYR A 60 10.87 -7.01 -2.63
CA TYR A 60 11.89 -6.02 -2.23
C TYR A 60 11.80 -5.56 -0.77
N GLY A 61 10.65 -5.69 -0.12
CA GLY A 61 10.42 -5.09 1.21
C GLY A 61 11.46 -5.49 2.25
N MET A 62 11.76 -6.78 2.36
CA MET A 62 12.78 -7.24 3.32
C MET A 62 14.19 -6.76 2.95
N LYS A 63 14.52 -6.67 1.66
CA LYS A 63 15.83 -6.15 1.20
C LYS A 63 15.98 -4.66 1.50
N ILE A 64 14.91 -3.87 1.37
CA ILE A 64 14.88 -2.44 1.70
C ILE A 64 15.18 -2.26 3.19
N LEU A 65 14.47 -2.98 4.05
CA LEU A 65 14.62 -2.90 5.50
C LEU A 65 16.01 -3.36 5.96
N SER A 66 16.49 -4.50 5.45
CA SER A 66 17.84 -5.00 5.76
C SER A 66 18.95 -4.13 5.14
N GLY A 67 18.65 -3.39 4.07
CA GLY A 67 19.53 -2.39 3.47
C GLY A 67 19.65 -1.10 4.30
N GLY A 68 18.89 -0.97 5.39
CA GLY A 68 18.98 0.14 6.34
C GLY A 68 18.05 1.31 6.06
N ALA A 69 17.05 1.15 5.20
CA ALA A 69 16.04 2.18 4.94
C ALA A 69 14.72 1.86 5.65
N ASP A 70 14.02 2.89 6.14
CA ASP A 70 12.62 2.78 6.52
C ASP A 70 11.76 2.70 5.26
N MET A 71 10.61 2.03 5.34
CA MET A 71 9.73 1.84 4.19
C MET A 71 8.42 2.60 4.35
N ILE A 72 8.06 3.42 3.35
CA ILE A 72 6.73 4.04 3.24
C ILE A 72 5.93 3.23 2.25
N LEU A 73 4.84 2.61 2.70
CA LEU A 73 4.11 1.59 1.96
C LEU A 73 2.76 2.13 1.46
N LEU A 74 2.57 2.12 0.13
CA LEU A 74 1.29 2.45 -0.51
C LEU A 74 0.55 1.18 -0.99
N SER A 75 1.28 0.12 -1.37
CA SER A 75 0.66 -1.15 -1.77
C SER A 75 0.36 -2.03 -0.55
N ILE A 76 -0.47 -1.52 0.35
CA ILE A 76 -0.76 -2.08 1.69
C ILE A 76 -1.36 -3.48 1.62
N GLY A 77 -2.00 -3.83 0.50
CA GLY A 77 -2.52 -5.17 0.25
C GLY A 77 -1.52 -6.31 0.45
N ALA A 78 -0.21 -6.03 0.36
CA ALA A 78 0.83 -7.00 0.66
C ALA A 78 0.77 -7.52 2.11
N LEU A 79 0.32 -6.68 3.04
CA LEU A 79 0.24 -6.99 4.46
C LEU A 79 -1.02 -7.78 4.85
N ALA A 80 -1.91 -8.09 3.89
CA ALA A 80 -3.07 -8.95 4.14
C ALA A 80 -2.69 -10.43 4.29
N ASP A 81 -1.54 -10.84 3.76
CA ASP A 81 -0.96 -12.16 4.01
C ASP A 81 -0.28 -12.15 5.38
N GLU A 82 -0.84 -12.88 6.34
CA GLU A 82 -0.36 -12.92 7.72
C GLU A 82 1.07 -13.44 7.82
N THR A 83 1.43 -14.43 6.98
CA THR A 83 2.79 -15.00 6.98
C THR A 83 3.80 -13.96 6.51
N PHE A 84 3.48 -13.23 5.44
CA PHE A 84 4.33 -12.16 4.95
C PHE A 84 4.39 -10.98 5.94
N TYR A 85 3.24 -10.60 6.51
CA TYR A 85 3.18 -9.54 7.53
C TYR A 85 4.09 -9.81 8.72
N ARG A 86 4.07 -11.04 9.25
CA ARG A 86 4.96 -11.43 10.35
C ARG A 86 6.44 -11.33 9.94
N LYS A 87 6.80 -11.92 8.80
CA LYS A 87 8.19 -11.94 8.31
C LYS A 87 8.74 -10.53 8.08
N ILE A 88 7.97 -9.65 7.43
CA ILE A 88 8.44 -8.28 7.15
C ILE A 88 8.51 -7.44 8.44
N SER A 89 7.60 -7.68 9.40
CA SER A 89 7.59 -7.00 10.70
C SER A 89 8.79 -7.43 11.56
N GLU A 90 9.14 -8.72 11.56
CA GLU A 90 10.34 -9.25 12.21
C GLU A 90 11.61 -8.67 11.58
N CYS A 91 11.69 -8.67 10.25
CA CYS A 91 12.80 -8.07 9.51
C CYS A 91 12.98 -6.57 9.86
N ALA A 92 11.89 -5.80 9.91
CA ALA A 92 11.95 -4.40 10.31
C ALA A 92 12.51 -4.24 11.73
N LYS A 93 12.03 -5.04 12.68
CA LYS A 93 12.45 -5.02 14.08
C LYS A 93 13.92 -5.39 14.23
N GLU A 94 14.37 -6.47 13.58
CA GLU A 94 15.76 -6.95 13.65
C GLU A 94 16.75 -5.92 13.10
N ASN A 95 16.36 -5.15 12.08
CA ASN A 95 17.19 -4.12 11.47
C ASN A 95 16.99 -2.72 12.08
N GLY A 96 16.14 -2.58 13.12
CA GLY A 96 15.84 -1.30 13.74
C GLY A 96 15.15 -0.32 12.79
N ARG A 97 14.41 -0.83 11.81
CA ARG A 97 13.71 -0.04 10.78
C ARG A 97 12.22 -0.05 11.01
N LYS A 98 11.51 0.85 10.32
CA LYS A 98 10.05 1.03 10.43
C LYS A 98 9.37 0.86 9.07
N ILE A 99 8.12 0.39 9.14
CA ILE A 99 7.21 0.37 7.99
C ILE A 99 6.11 1.38 8.27
N HIS A 100 6.07 2.45 7.49
CA HIS A 100 5.06 3.51 7.57
C HIS A 100 3.95 3.19 6.58
N ILE A 101 2.76 2.94 7.09
CA ILE A 101 1.57 2.66 6.26
C ILE A 101 0.92 3.99 5.89
N ALA A 102 0.82 4.27 4.59
CA ALA A 102 0.10 5.44 4.12
C ALA A 102 -1.40 5.31 4.40
N SER A 103 -2.02 6.34 4.95
CA SER A 103 -3.47 6.34 5.22
C SER A 103 -4.33 6.34 3.95
N GLY A 104 -3.74 6.69 2.80
CA GLY A 104 -4.46 6.80 1.55
C GLY A 104 -5.54 7.88 1.60
N ALA A 105 -6.75 7.52 1.21
CA ALA A 105 -7.89 8.43 1.18
C ALA A 105 -8.70 8.48 2.50
N ILE A 106 -8.25 7.78 3.55
CA ILE A 106 -8.95 7.74 4.84
C ILE A 106 -8.24 8.63 5.87
N GLY A 107 -9.03 9.45 6.58
CA GLY A 107 -8.63 10.11 7.81
C GLY A 107 -9.08 9.32 9.05
N GLY A 108 -8.58 9.68 10.23
CA GLY A 108 -9.05 9.15 11.51
C GLY A 108 -8.53 7.75 11.86
N PHE A 109 -7.42 7.30 11.28
CA PHE A 109 -6.80 6.02 11.66
C PHE A 109 -6.32 6.01 13.12
N ASP A 110 -5.93 7.13 13.66
CA ASP A 110 -5.60 7.33 15.05
C ASP A 110 -6.82 7.05 15.96
N VAL A 111 -7.99 7.57 15.56
CA VAL A 111 -9.26 7.33 16.26
C VAL A 111 -9.65 5.85 16.17
N LEU A 112 -9.60 5.27 14.97
CA LEU A 112 -9.93 3.86 14.73
C LEU A 112 -9.03 2.93 15.58
N ARG A 113 -7.73 3.19 15.61
CA ARG A 113 -6.78 2.44 16.43
C ARG A 113 -7.04 2.62 17.92
N THR A 114 -7.33 3.84 18.35
CA THR A 114 -7.64 4.12 19.77
C THR A 114 -8.86 3.35 20.22
N ILE A 115 -9.96 3.39 19.46
CA ILE A 115 -11.19 2.65 19.75
C ILE A 115 -10.91 1.14 19.81
N SER A 116 -10.13 0.62 18.87
CA SER A 116 -9.78 -0.81 18.83
C SER A 116 -8.93 -1.26 20.03
N LEU A 117 -8.10 -0.37 20.57
CA LEU A 117 -7.31 -0.64 21.79
C LEU A 117 -8.14 -0.52 23.08
N MET A 118 -9.25 0.22 23.06
CA MET A 118 -10.12 0.41 24.23
C MET A 118 -11.03 -0.80 24.50
N GLY A 119 -11.19 -1.74 23.57
CA GLY A 119 -12.01 -2.93 23.78
C GLY A 119 -12.66 -3.48 22.52
N GLN A 120 -13.87 -4.04 22.65
CA GLN A 120 -14.58 -4.72 21.60
C GLN A 120 -15.15 -3.72 20.57
N ALA A 121 -14.39 -3.44 19.51
CA ALA A 121 -14.87 -2.68 18.37
C ALA A 121 -15.20 -3.62 17.20
N GLN A 122 -16.39 -3.48 16.64
CA GLN A 122 -16.69 -4.04 15.31
C GLN A 122 -16.40 -2.98 14.27
N THR A 123 -15.64 -3.34 13.26
CA THR A 123 -15.25 -2.43 12.18
C THR A 123 -15.81 -2.97 10.88
N SER A 124 -16.55 -2.12 10.16
CA SER A 124 -16.97 -2.40 8.79
C SER A 124 -16.46 -1.31 7.85
N PHE A 125 -16.10 -1.70 6.64
CA PHE A 125 -15.56 -0.81 5.62
C PHE A 125 -16.41 -0.84 4.35
N HIS A 126 -17.15 0.23 4.10
CA HIS A 126 -17.98 0.35 2.90
C HIS A 126 -17.28 1.21 1.85
N THR A 127 -17.15 0.68 0.64
CA THR A 127 -16.60 1.42 -0.49
C THR A 127 -17.57 1.42 -1.68
N LYS A 128 -17.74 2.57 -2.30
CA LYS A 128 -18.51 2.72 -3.54
C LYS A 128 -17.57 2.99 -4.69
N LYS A 129 -17.75 2.26 -5.77
CA LYS A 129 -16.90 2.35 -6.96
C LYS A 129 -17.75 2.46 -8.22
N GLY A 130 -17.32 3.28 -9.17
CA GLY A 130 -17.94 3.28 -10.49
C GLY A 130 -17.68 1.95 -11.22
N PRO A 131 -18.64 1.44 -12.04
CA PRO A 131 -18.54 0.13 -12.70
C PRO A 131 -17.24 -0.08 -13.48
N LYS A 132 -16.76 0.95 -14.18
CA LYS A 132 -15.48 0.90 -14.92
C LYS A 132 -14.28 0.53 -14.06
N SER A 133 -14.31 0.86 -12.77
CA SER A 133 -13.21 0.52 -11.85
C SER A 133 -13.13 -0.97 -11.53
N LEU A 134 -14.21 -1.71 -11.78
CA LEU A 134 -14.28 -3.16 -11.59
C LEU A 134 -13.88 -3.95 -12.84
N SER A 135 -13.71 -3.28 -14.00
CA SER A 135 -13.33 -3.94 -15.26
C SER A 135 -12.05 -4.76 -15.05
N GLY A 136 -12.07 -5.98 -15.60
CA GLY A 136 -10.95 -6.93 -15.47
C GLY A 136 -10.89 -7.65 -14.13
N THR A 137 -11.90 -7.54 -13.28
CA THR A 137 -12.03 -8.29 -12.02
C THR A 137 -13.17 -9.30 -12.11
N PRO A 138 -13.18 -10.35 -11.28
CA PRO A 138 -14.29 -11.32 -11.22
C PRO A 138 -15.65 -10.73 -10.84
N LEU A 139 -15.67 -9.52 -10.27
CA LEU A 139 -16.89 -8.84 -9.83
C LEU A 139 -17.52 -7.97 -10.93
N PHE A 140 -16.90 -7.88 -12.09
CA PHE A 140 -17.41 -7.06 -13.17
C PHE A 140 -18.48 -7.81 -13.99
N GLU A 141 -19.65 -7.19 -14.10
CA GLU A 141 -20.72 -7.60 -15.00
C GLU A 141 -21.07 -6.41 -15.91
N GLU A 142 -21.34 -6.64 -17.20
CA GLU A 142 -21.71 -5.57 -18.14
C GLU A 142 -22.98 -4.83 -17.74
N SER A 143 -23.92 -5.52 -17.09
CA SER A 143 -25.16 -4.94 -16.55
C SER A 143 -24.89 -3.75 -15.62
N LEU A 144 -23.78 -3.78 -14.87
CA LEU A 144 -23.37 -2.69 -13.96
C LEU A 144 -23.16 -1.36 -14.67
N MET A 145 -22.85 -1.39 -15.99
CA MET A 145 -22.64 -0.17 -16.78
C MET A 145 -23.94 0.57 -17.09
N THR A 146 -25.07 -0.13 -17.05
CA THR A 146 -26.40 0.39 -17.37
C THR A 146 -27.31 0.52 -16.16
N ASP A 147 -26.98 -0.14 -15.06
CA ASP A 147 -27.72 -0.07 -13.80
C ASP A 147 -27.72 1.37 -13.27
N ARG A 148 -28.90 1.85 -12.89
CA ARG A 148 -29.09 3.19 -12.29
C ARG A 148 -29.07 3.15 -10.77
N GLU A 149 -29.18 1.96 -10.18
CA GLU A 149 -29.20 1.74 -8.74
C GLU A 149 -27.87 1.18 -8.25
N GLU A 150 -27.54 1.47 -7.00
CA GLU A 150 -26.36 0.88 -6.36
C GLU A 150 -26.58 -0.62 -6.16
N LYS A 151 -25.62 -1.43 -6.62
CA LYS A 151 -25.63 -2.88 -6.45
C LYS A 151 -24.46 -3.29 -5.56
N GLN A 152 -24.74 -4.06 -4.52
CA GLN A 152 -23.68 -4.68 -3.73
C GLN A 152 -23.09 -5.85 -4.51
N VAL A 153 -21.83 -5.72 -4.90
CA VAL A 153 -21.14 -6.72 -5.73
C VAL A 153 -20.20 -7.62 -4.91
N PHE A 154 -19.94 -7.23 -3.67
CA PHE A 154 -19.12 -8.01 -2.73
C PHE A 154 -19.56 -7.72 -1.29
N HIS A 155 -19.50 -8.77 -0.45
CA HIS A 155 -19.59 -8.70 1.01
C HIS A 155 -18.72 -9.81 1.56
N GLY A 156 -17.90 -9.50 2.55
CA GLY A 156 -16.95 -10.41 3.17
C GLY A 156 -15.75 -9.67 3.76
N SER A 157 -14.85 -10.41 4.38
CA SER A 157 -13.70 -9.85 5.07
C SER A 157 -12.75 -9.08 4.14
N ALA A 158 -11.98 -8.15 4.71
CA ALA A 158 -10.95 -7.41 3.97
C ALA A 158 -9.91 -8.38 3.36
N LYS A 159 -9.65 -9.52 4.01
CA LYS A 159 -8.77 -10.59 3.48
C LYS A 159 -9.35 -11.24 2.22
N GLU A 160 -10.65 -11.52 2.21
CA GLU A 160 -11.32 -12.05 1.01
C GLU A 160 -11.35 -11.00 -0.10
N ALA A 161 -11.66 -9.74 0.25
CA ALA A 161 -11.67 -8.65 -0.70
C ALA A 161 -10.33 -8.49 -1.46
N ILE A 162 -9.17 -8.58 -0.76
CA ILE A 162 -7.87 -8.46 -1.41
C ILE A 162 -7.57 -9.64 -2.33
N SER A 163 -8.07 -10.83 -2.04
CA SER A 163 -7.88 -12.00 -2.90
C SER A 163 -8.60 -11.86 -4.25
N ILE A 164 -9.73 -11.15 -4.26
CA ILE A 164 -10.55 -10.90 -5.46
C ILE A 164 -10.12 -9.62 -6.18
N LEU A 165 -9.72 -8.59 -5.41
CA LEU A 165 -9.40 -7.25 -5.89
C LEU A 165 -7.99 -6.80 -5.45
N PRO A 166 -6.91 -7.46 -5.86
CA PRO A 166 -5.56 -7.30 -5.26
C PRO A 166 -4.97 -5.89 -5.39
N THR A 167 -5.48 -5.06 -6.29
CA THR A 167 -4.95 -3.69 -6.51
C THR A 167 -5.93 -2.59 -6.14
N LYS A 168 -7.11 -2.92 -5.59
CA LYS A 168 -8.22 -1.96 -5.47
C LYS A 168 -8.76 -1.79 -4.06
N VAL A 169 -8.17 -2.46 -3.06
CA VAL A 169 -8.64 -2.49 -1.67
C VAL A 169 -7.55 -2.17 -0.63
N ASN A 170 -6.47 -1.51 -1.04
CA ASN A 170 -5.39 -1.12 -0.12
C ASN A 170 -5.91 -0.37 1.11
N VAL A 171 -6.91 0.49 0.93
CA VAL A 171 -7.49 1.29 2.01
C VAL A 171 -8.27 0.41 3.00
N ALA A 172 -8.98 -0.62 2.52
CA ALA A 172 -9.65 -1.58 3.41
C ALA A 172 -8.63 -2.36 4.25
N ILE A 173 -7.52 -2.77 3.66
CA ILE A 173 -6.43 -3.41 4.40
C ILE A 173 -5.79 -2.44 5.41
N ALA A 174 -5.55 -1.18 5.03
CA ALA A 174 -5.03 -0.19 5.97
C ALA A 174 -5.97 0.03 7.17
N ALA A 175 -7.27 0.14 6.93
CA ALA A 175 -8.28 0.27 7.97
C ALA A 175 -8.34 -0.98 8.86
N SER A 176 -8.22 -2.17 8.27
CA SER A 176 -8.23 -3.42 9.04
C SER A 176 -7.00 -3.59 9.92
N LEU A 177 -5.81 -3.21 9.43
CA LEU A 177 -4.58 -3.22 10.23
C LEU A 177 -4.61 -2.18 11.36
N ALA A 178 -5.34 -1.07 11.18
CA ALA A 178 -5.56 -0.07 12.22
C ALA A 178 -6.64 -0.48 13.24
N SER A 179 -7.38 -1.55 13.00
CA SER A 179 -8.47 -2.02 13.85
C SER A 179 -8.31 -3.49 14.26
N SER A 180 -9.24 -4.35 13.88
CA SER A 180 -9.35 -5.74 14.36
C SER A 180 -8.62 -6.76 13.48
N GLY A 181 -7.94 -6.33 12.46
CA GLY A 181 -7.20 -7.17 11.50
C GLY A 181 -8.03 -7.55 10.26
N PRO A 182 -7.35 -7.99 9.16
CA PRO A 182 -8.00 -8.21 7.86
C PRO A 182 -9.05 -9.33 7.83
N GLU A 183 -9.03 -10.23 8.79
CA GLU A 183 -10.01 -11.32 8.91
C GLU A 183 -11.30 -10.91 9.62
N ASN A 184 -11.24 -9.81 10.40
CA ASN A 184 -12.31 -9.38 11.31
C ASN A 184 -12.95 -8.04 10.89
N VAL A 185 -12.53 -7.45 9.79
CA VAL A 185 -13.15 -6.26 9.20
C VAL A 185 -13.96 -6.69 7.99
N ASP A 186 -15.24 -6.36 8.00
CA ASP A 186 -16.21 -6.65 6.95
C ASP A 186 -16.44 -5.45 6.01
#